data_85c0dc0916b919f87a52e0e86a418cd6
#
_entry.id   85c0dc0916b919f87a52e0e86a418cd6
#
_cell.length_a   1.000
_cell.length_b   1.000
_cell.length_c   1.000
_cell.angle_alpha   90.00
_cell.angle_beta   90.00
_cell.angle_gamma   90.00
#
_symmetry.space_group_name_H-M   'P 1'
#
loop_
_entity.id
_entity.type
_entity.pdbx_description
1 polymer ?
#
loop_
_entity_poly.entity_id
_entity_poly.type
_entity_poly.pdbx_seq_one_letter_code
_entity_poly.pdbx_strand_id
1 'polypeptide(L)'
;WLALEAPGAYSQSEKSAWAIAVNRILNSRDVLERKHILLGRSLFGDYPVLLHRDLLNQHAHLVGDSGSRKTSLGIAPTVAQLIASNDASVVVIDLKGDRALFETTRLEAEAAGAEFRWFTTDLNHSSHVFNPLEQSHFERFSPSQKTQQILEALALDYGDAYGRGFFSAVSEIVLL
;
A
#
# COMPACT_ATOMS: atom_id res chain seq x y z
N TRP A 1 -5.64 22.61 5.81
CA TRP A 1 -5.40 22.16 4.44
C TRP A 1 -3.92 22.37 4.15
N LEU A 2 -3.16 21.28 3.91
CA LEU A 2 -1.78 21.34 3.45
C LEU A 2 -1.82 21.30 1.92
N ALA A 3 -1.44 22.39 1.27
CA ALA A 3 -1.22 22.38 -0.16
C ALA A 3 0.18 21.81 -0.43
N LEU A 4 0.25 20.68 -1.12
CA LEU A 4 1.50 20.10 -1.59
C LEU A 4 1.74 20.54 -3.04
N GLU A 5 2.87 21.19 -3.29
CA GLU A 5 3.28 21.51 -4.65
C GLU A 5 3.81 20.28 -5.40
N ALA A 6 3.61 20.29 -6.71
CA ALA A 6 4.06 19.20 -7.56
C ALA A 6 5.61 19.12 -7.59
N PRO A 7 6.23 17.92 -7.46
CA PRO A 7 7.67 17.74 -7.51
C PRO A 7 8.34 18.28 -8.80
N GLY A 8 7.58 18.44 -9.87
CA GLY A 8 8.04 19.00 -11.13
C GLY A 8 8.28 20.52 -11.10
N ALA A 9 7.77 21.22 -10.07
CA ALA A 9 7.95 22.67 -9.89
C ALA A 9 9.29 23.02 -9.20
N TYR A 10 9.98 22.02 -8.63
CA TYR A 10 11.20 22.26 -7.87
C TYR A 10 12.44 22.28 -8.77
N SER A 11 13.36 23.20 -8.48
CA SER A 11 14.69 23.22 -9.07
C SER A 11 15.50 21.97 -8.66
N GLN A 12 16.59 21.68 -9.38
CA GLN A 12 17.45 20.54 -9.04
C GLN A 12 18.05 20.65 -7.63
N SER A 13 18.32 21.88 -7.17
CA SER A 13 18.80 22.13 -5.81
C SER A 13 17.75 21.84 -4.74
N GLU A 14 16.48 22.11 -5.01
CA GLU A 14 15.37 21.83 -4.10
C GLU A 14 15.06 20.34 -4.01
N LYS A 15 15.15 19.61 -5.14
CA LYS A 15 15.06 18.14 -5.14
C LYS A 15 16.17 17.51 -4.29
N SER A 16 17.38 18.07 -4.35
CA SER A 16 18.51 17.62 -3.52
C SER A 16 18.25 17.92 -2.04
N ALA A 17 17.70 19.09 -1.72
CA ALA A 17 17.34 19.47 -0.34
C ALA A 17 16.25 18.55 0.23
N TRP A 18 15.25 18.18 -0.59
CA TRP A 18 14.23 17.20 -0.21
C TRP A 18 14.84 15.83 0.11
N ALA A 19 15.67 15.30 -0.77
CA ALA A 19 16.36 14.02 -0.57
C ALA A 19 17.23 14.04 0.70
N ILE A 20 17.92 15.15 0.96
CA ILE A 20 18.71 15.34 2.18
C ILE A 20 17.81 15.32 3.42
N ALA A 21 16.66 16.00 3.38
CA ALA A 21 15.73 16.04 4.51
C ALA A 21 15.13 14.64 4.81
N VAL A 22 14.73 13.89 3.77
CA VAL A 22 14.25 12.52 3.93
C VAL A 22 15.35 11.61 4.50
N ASN A 23 16.54 11.64 3.92
CA ASN A 23 17.68 10.85 4.41
C ASN A 23 18.05 11.20 5.86
N ARG A 24 17.97 12.47 6.23
CA ARG A 24 18.21 12.89 7.62
C ARG A 24 17.20 12.23 8.58
N ILE A 25 15.91 12.22 8.22
CA ILE A 25 14.87 11.62 9.05
C ILE A 25 15.09 10.10 9.17
N LEU A 26 15.30 9.42 8.05
CA LEU A 26 15.49 7.96 8.02
C LEU A 26 16.73 7.51 8.80
N ASN A 27 17.80 8.28 8.77
CA ASN A 27 19.07 7.97 9.43
C ASN A 27 19.27 8.71 10.74
N SER A 28 18.25 9.36 11.28
CA SER A 28 18.34 10.08 12.54
C SER A 28 18.68 9.12 13.69
N ARG A 29 19.55 9.56 14.60
CA ARG A 29 19.77 8.85 15.87
C ARG A 29 18.61 9.00 16.83
N ASP A 30 17.78 10.02 16.63
CA ASP A 30 16.56 10.20 17.41
C ASP A 30 15.47 9.27 16.91
N VAL A 31 15.03 8.37 17.80
CA VAL A 31 13.94 7.42 17.53
C VAL A 31 12.64 8.15 17.23
N LEU A 32 12.41 9.31 17.83
CA LEU A 32 11.19 10.10 17.59
C LEU A 32 11.19 10.68 16.17
N GLU A 33 12.35 11.18 15.68
CA GLU A 33 12.44 11.65 14.29
C GLU A 33 12.18 10.52 13.29
N ARG A 34 12.76 9.34 13.49
CA ARG A 34 12.53 8.18 12.60
C ARG A 34 11.08 7.70 12.56
N LYS A 35 10.29 8.05 13.56
CA LYS A 35 8.86 7.74 13.58
C LYS A 35 8.01 8.71 12.75
N HIS A 36 8.61 9.60 11.98
CA HIS A 36 7.88 10.54 11.15
C HIS A 36 8.04 10.25 9.67
N ILE A 37 7.02 10.63 8.91
CA ILE A 37 7.02 10.69 7.45
C ILE A 37 7.04 12.16 7.06
N LEU A 38 7.92 12.52 6.14
CA LEU A 38 7.96 13.84 5.55
C LEU A 38 6.86 13.95 4.49
N LEU A 39 5.85 14.75 4.74
CA LEU A 39 4.75 14.99 3.80
C LEU A 39 5.08 16.09 2.78
N GLY A 40 5.85 17.08 3.17
CA GLY A 40 6.13 18.22 2.34
C GLY A 40 6.79 19.36 3.10
N ARG A 41 6.82 20.54 2.45
CA ARG A 41 7.24 21.80 3.05
C ARG A 41 6.03 22.71 3.22
N SER A 42 6.01 23.47 4.30
CA SER A 42 4.98 24.47 4.52
C SER A 42 5.15 25.64 3.56
N LEU A 43 4.05 26.10 2.97
CA LEU A 43 4.05 27.30 2.14
C LEU A 43 4.27 28.59 2.95
N PHE A 44 4.06 28.54 4.26
CA PHE A 44 4.07 29.72 5.15
C PHE A 44 5.33 29.86 6.01
N GLY A 45 6.43 29.20 5.69
CA GLY A 45 7.62 29.34 6.53
C GLY A 45 8.72 28.37 6.23
N ASP A 46 8.63 27.69 5.12
CA ASP A 46 9.70 26.85 4.57
C ASP A 46 10.23 25.74 5.54
N TYR A 47 9.38 25.28 6.44
CA TYR A 47 9.71 24.21 7.38
C TYR A 47 9.11 22.87 6.92
N PRO A 48 9.75 21.74 7.28
CA PRO A 48 9.24 20.42 6.93
C PRO A 48 7.93 20.13 7.67
N VAL A 49 6.97 19.55 6.94
CA VAL A 49 5.72 19.04 7.52
C VAL A 49 5.88 17.55 7.75
N LEU A 50 5.89 17.17 9.00
CA LEU A 50 6.11 15.80 9.43
C LEU A 50 4.81 15.18 9.96
N LEU A 51 4.54 13.94 9.58
CA LEU A 51 3.45 13.13 10.09
C LEU A 51 4.02 12.00 10.95
N HIS A 52 3.59 11.91 12.20
CA HIS A 52 3.96 10.78 13.05
C HIS A 52 3.31 9.49 12.52
N ARG A 53 4.10 8.42 12.40
CA ARG A 53 3.65 7.16 11.80
C ARG A 53 2.48 6.50 12.54
N ASP A 54 2.38 6.70 13.86
CA ASP A 54 1.27 6.16 14.63
C ASP A 54 -0.11 6.72 14.19
N LEU A 55 -0.12 7.90 13.57
CA LEU A 55 -1.35 8.45 12.98
C LEU A 55 -1.83 7.65 11.76
N LEU A 56 -0.93 6.98 11.05
CA LEU A 56 -1.31 6.09 9.94
C LEU A 56 -2.08 4.86 10.42
N ASN A 57 -1.91 4.45 11.68
CA ASN A 57 -2.70 3.37 12.27
C ASN A 57 -4.19 3.73 12.40
N GLN A 58 -4.52 5.01 12.33
CA GLN A 58 -5.90 5.52 12.32
C GLN A 58 -6.44 5.72 10.90
N HIS A 59 -5.73 5.18 9.90
CA HIS A 59 -5.95 5.36 8.48
C HIS A 59 -5.66 6.77 7.97
N ALA A 60 -5.27 6.85 6.69
CA ALA A 60 -5.05 8.11 6.00
C ALA A 60 -5.88 8.12 4.71
N HIS A 61 -6.58 9.21 4.45
CA HIS A 61 -7.37 9.37 3.25
C HIS A 61 -6.86 10.56 2.43
N LEU A 62 -6.31 10.28 1.24
CA LEU A 62 -5.88 11.29 0.30
C LEU A 62 -7.01 11.61 -0.67
N VAL A 63 -7.53 12.82 -0.57
CA VAL A 63 -8.65 13.29 -1.39
C VAL A 63 -8.15 14.29 -2.43
N GLY A 64 -8.70 14.22 -3.62
CA GLY A 64 -8.41 15.15 -4.71
C GLY A 64 -9.09 14.69 -6.01
N ASP A 65 -9.23 15.59 -6.96
CA ASP A 65 -9.83 15.33 -8.27
C ASP A 65 -8.99 14.36 -9.12
N SER A 66 -9.59 13.87 -10.19
CA SER A 66 -8.85 13.11 -11.21
C SER A 66 -7.74 13.99 -11.79
N GLY A 67 -6.53 13.44 -11.90
CA GLY A 67 -5.37 14.20 -12.38
C GLY A 67 -4.69 15.11 -11.34
N SER A 68 -5.19 15.22 -10.11
CA SER A 68 -4.58 16.02 -9.04
C SER A 68 -3.26 15.46 -8.50
N ARG A 69 -2.69 14.46 -9.16
CA ARG A 69 -1.41 13.83 -8.81
C ARG A 69 -1.36 13.19 -7.40
N LYS A 70 -2.49 12.72 -6.88
CA LYS A 70 -2.56 12.03 -5.57
C LYS A 70 -1.53 10.92 -5.44
N THR A 71 -1.38 10.11 -6.47
CA THR A 71 -0.42 8.99 -6.48
C THR A 71 1.00 9.51 -6.36
N SER A 72 1.42 10.41 -7.24
CA SER A 72 2.81 10.89 -7.32
C SER A 72 3.21 11.84 -6.19
N LEU A 73 2.26 12.61 -5.61
CA LEU A 73 2.55 13.59 -4.55
C LEU A 73 2.29 13.07 -3.14
N GLY A 74 1.37 12.15 -2.98
CA GLY A 74 0.96 11.67 -1.67
C GLY A 74 1.33 10.20 -1.45
N ILE A 75 0.83 9.29 -2.31
CA ILE A 75 0.98 7.85 -2.10
C ILE A 75 2.44 7.41 -2.31
N ALA A 76 3.02 7.69 -3.48
CA ALA A 76 4.35 7.20 -3.81
C ALA A 76 5.44 7.69 -2.84
N PRO A 77 5.53 8.99 -2.44
CA PRO A 77 6.49 9.43 -1.45
C PRO A 77 6.28 8.82 -0.07
N THR A 78 5.04 8.56 0.32
CA THR A 78 4.74 7.91 1.60
C THR A 78 5.18 6.44 1.58
N VAL A 79 4.82 5.71 0.52
CA VAL A 79 5.21 4.30 0.31
C VAL A 79 6.73 4.17 0.28
N ALA A 80 7.44 5.04 -0.45
CA ALA A 80 8.89 5.05 -0.53
C ALA A 80 9.54 5.17 0.85
N GLN A 81 9.07 6.11 1.68
CA GLN A 81 9.60 6.30 3.03
C GLN A 81 9.30 5.11 3.97
N LEU A 82 8.12 4.49 3.84
CA LEU A 82 7.77 3.30 4.62
C LEU A 82 8.64 2.10 4.23
N ILE A 83 8.92 1.90 2.94
CA ILE A 83 9.82 0.85 2.48
C ILE A 83 11.25 1.11 2.95
N ALA A 84 11.74 2.34 2.78
CA ALA A 84 13.10 2.72 3.15
C ALA A 84 13.37 2.57 4.66
N SER A 85 12.36 2.72 5.51
CA SER A 85 12.49 2.48 6.96
C SER A 85 12.69 1.01 7.31
N ASN A 86 12.28 0.09 6.44
CA ASN A 86 12.46 -1.37 6.50
C ASN A 86 12.08 -2.00 7.86
N ASP A 87 11.06 -1.46 8.51
CA ASP A 87 10.57 -1.89 9.82
C ASP A 87 9.13 -2.39 9.80
N ALA A 88 8.52 -2.42 8.60
CA ALA A 88 7.16 -2.90 8.37
C ALA A 88 7.00 -3.50 6.98
N SER A 89 6.09 -4.46 6.83
CA SER A 89 5.66 -4.94 5.51
C SER A 89 4.73 -3.91 4.86
N VAL A 90 4.99 -3.58 3.60
CA VAL A 90 4.18 -2.63 2.83
C VAL A 90 3.41 -3.37 1.75
N VAL A 91 2.10 -3.23 1.74
CA VAL A 91 1.21 -3.81 0.70
C VAL A 91 0.59 -2.67 -0.09
N VAL A 92 0.81 -2.67 -1.40
CA VAL A 92 0.22 -1.68 -2.32
C VAL A 92 -0.79 -2.39 -3.20
N ILE A 93 -2.05 -1.92 -3.16
CA ILE A 93 -3.13 -2.41 -4.02
C ILE A 93 -3.48 -1.31 -5.01
N ASP A 94 -3.04 -1.48 -6.25
CA ASP A 94 -3.28 -0.52 -7.33
C ASP A 94 -4.15 -1.14 -8.42
N LEU A 95 -5.42 -0.76 -8.44
CA LEU A 95 -6.40 -1.25 -9.43
C LEU A 95 -6.28 -0.54 -10.79
N LYS A 96 -5.47 0.51 -10.89
CA LYS A 96 -5.26 1.26 -12.15
C LYS A 96 -4.00 0.86 -12.90
N GLY A 97 -3.06 0.20 -12.23
CA GLY A 97 -1.77 -0.19 -12.81
C GLY A 97 -0.86 1.03 -13.08
N ASP A 98 -0.70 1.92 -12.09
CA ASP A 98 0.19 3.08 -12.22
C ASP A 98 1.66 2.62 -12.28
N ARG A 99 2.25 2.72 -13.46
CA ARG A 99 3.63 2.30 -13.72
C ARG A 99 4.64 3.05 -12.83
N ALA A 100 4.42 4.33 -12.56
CA ALA A 100 5.34 5.10 -11.74
C ALA A 100 5.31 4.64 -10.29
N LEU A 101 4.13 4.32 -9.75
CA LEU A 101 3.98 3.76 -8.40
C LEU A 101 4.64 2.38 -8.32
N PHE A 102 4.43 1.51 -9.31
CA PHE A 102 5.07 0.20 -9.38
C PHE A 102 6.60 0.31 -9.37
N GLU A 103 7.17 1.14 -10.28
CA GLU A 103 8.62 1.31 -10.37
C GLU A 103 9.20 1.93 -9.09
N THR A 104 8.52 2.91 -8.49
CA THR A 104 8.94 3.49 -7.21
C THR A 104 9.00 2.41 -6.13
N THR A 105 7.95 1.61 -5.99
CA THR A 105 7.86 0.55 -4.98
C THR A 105 8.96 -0.49 -5.18
N ARG A 106 9.19 -0.91 -6.42
CA ARG A 106 10.22 -1.90 -6.78
C ARG A 106 11.63 -1.39 -6.48
N LEU A 107 11.95 -0.18 -6.92
CA LEU A 107 13.28 0.42 -6.74
C LEU A 107 13.59 0.70 -5.28
N GLU A 108 12.62 1.17 -4.51
CA GLU A 108 12.80 1.41 -3.08
C GLU A 108 12.97 0.09 -2.30
N ALA A 109 12.24 -0.97 -2.68
CA ALA A 109 12.42 -2.27 -2.07
C ALA A 109 13.83 -2.84 -2.37
N GLU A 110 14.30 -2.71 -3.62
CA GLU A 110 15.65 -3.11 -4.01
C GLU A 110 16.72 -2.33 -3.22
N ALA A 111 16.56 -1.01 -3.11
CA ALA A 111 17.48 -0.15 -2.37
C ALA A 111 17.51 -0.47 -0.86
N ALA A 112 16.37 -0.84 -0.28
CA ALA A 112 16.25 -1.25 1.12
C ALA A 112 16.71 -2.70 1.38
N GLY A 113 17.00 -3.48 0.34
CA GLY A 113 17.28 -4.91 0.45
C GLY A 113 16.05 -5.73 0.88
N ALA A 114 14.85 -5.22 0.66
CA ALA A 114 13.60 -5.86 0.99
C ALA A 114 13.11 -6.76 -0.16
N GLU A 115 12.43 -7.85 0.18
CA GLU A 115 11.82 -8.71 -0.82
C GLU A 115 10.66 -7.99 -1.51
N PHE A 116 10.66 -7.96 -2.84
CA PHE A 116 9.57 -7.40 -3.65
C PHE A 116 8.77 -8.52 -4.29
N ARG A 117 7.47 -8.52 -4.04
CA ARG A 117 6.52 -9.46 -4.65
C ARG A 117 5.47 -8.68 -5.42
N TRP A 118 5.26 -9.07 -6.67
CA TRP A 118 4.29 -8.45 -7.56
C TRP A 118 3.28 -9.46 -8.06
N PHE A 119 2.00 -9.12 -7.95
CA PHE A 119 0.88 -9.88 -8.45
C PHE A 119 0.15 -9.06 -9.50
N THR A 120 -0.05 -9.63 -10.67
CA THR A 120 -0.81 -8.98 -11.75
C THR A 120 -1.68 -10.00 -12.48
N THR A 121 -2.83 -9.55 -12.95
CA THR A 121 -3.71 -10.30 -13.85
C THR A 121 -3.39 -10.06 -15.32
N ASP A 122 -2.44 -9.19 -15.63
CA ASP A 122 -1.97 -8.94 -17.00
C ASP A 122 -1.11 -10.13 -17.49
N LEU A 123 -1.65 -10.88 -18.45
CA LEU A 123 -1.00 -12.06 -19.01
C LEU A 123 0.28 -11.78 -19.79
N ASN A 124 0.56 -10.52 -20.11
CA ASN A 124 1.80 -10.12 -20.80
C ASN A 124 2.99 -9.94 -19.84
N HIS A 125 2.77 -10.06 -18.55
CA HIS A 125 3.79 -9.87 -17.52
C HIS A 125 3.94 -11.10 -16.64
N SER A 126 5.18 -11.35 -16.20
CA SER A 126 5.43 -12.34 -15.15
C SER A 126 4.86 -11.86 -13.83
N SER A 127 4.24 -12.75 -13.08
CA SER A 127 3.61 -12.48 -11.79
C SER A 127 4.04 -13.53 -10.76
N HIS A 128 4.13 -13.13 -9.52
CA HIS A 128 4.13 -14.11 -8.43
C HIS A 128 2.77 -14.81 -8.37
N VAL A 129 2.77 -16.01 -7.88
CA VAL A 129 1.55 -16.78 -7.65
C VAL A 129 1.27 -16.81 -6.15
N PHE A 130 0.04 -16.57 -5.79
CA PHE A 130 -0.45 -16.73 -4.42
C PHE A 130 -1.61 -17.72 -4.44
N ASN A 131 -1.42 -18.86 -3.76
CA ASN A 131 -2.50 -19.80 -3.54
C ASN A 131 -3.00 -19.65 -2.09
N PRO A 132 -4.18 -19.07 -1.88
CA PRO A 132 -4.71 -18.90 -0.53
C PRO A 132 -4.98 -20.25 0.17
N LEU A 133 -5.15 -21.34 -0.59
CA LEU A 133 -5.46 -22.67 -0.06
C LEU A 133 -4.22 -23.44 0.42
N GLU A 134 -3.01 -23.01 0.01
CA GLU A 134 -1.73 -23.62 0.43
C GLU A 134 -1.15 -22.99 1.68
N GLN A 135 -1.88 -22.12 2.36
CA GLN A 135 -1.41 -21.52 3.60
C GLN A 135 -1.42 -22.56 4.74
N SER A 136 -0.40 -22.57 5.57
CA SER A 136 -0.22 -23.53 6.66
C SER A 136 -1.40 -23.62 7.64
N HIS A 137 -2.14 -22.51 7.82
CA HIS A 137 -3.33 -22.51 8.65
C HIS A 137 -4.52 -23.24 7.97
N PHE A 138 -4.56 -23.27 6.62
CA PHE A 138 -5.59 -24.00 5.87
C PHE A 138 -5.44 -25.52 5.97
N GLU A 139 -4.24 -26.03 6.22
CA GLU A 139 -4.02 -27.47 6.38
C GLU A 139 -4.83 -28.04 7.56
N ARG A 140 -5.12 -27.21 8.55
CA ARG A 140 -5.87 -27.60 9.76
C ARG A 140 -7.38 -27.56 9.58
N PHE A 141 -7.86 -27.00 8.49
CA PHE A 141 -9.28 -26.84 8.22
C PHE A 141 -9.84 -28.06 7.49
N SER A 142 -11.05 -28.46 7.88
CA SER A 142 -11.85 -29.40 7.10
C SER A 142 -12.24 -28.82 5.74
N PRO A 143 -12.60 -29.64 4.75
CA PRO A 143 -13.09 -29.13 3.46
C PRO A 143 -14.21 -28.10 3.60
N SER A 144 -15.21 -28.35 4.44
CA SER A 144 -16.30 -27.40 4.69
C SER A 144 -15.83 -26.06 5.26
N GLN A 145 -14.87 -26.08 6.19
CA GLN A 145 -14.29 -24.84 6.72
C GLN A 145 -13.52 -24.06 5.66
N LYS A 146 -12.77 -24.75 4.79
CA LYS A 146 -12.07 -24.11 3.66
C LYS A 146 -13.05 -23.45 2.71
N THR A 147 -14.12 -24.17 2.36
CA THR A 147 -15.18 -23.66 1.50
C THR A 147 -15.86 -22.44 2.11
N GLN A 148 -16.19 -22.49 3.40
CA GLN A 148 -16.80 -21.36 4.10
C GLN A 148 -15.90 -20.11 4.06
N GLN A 149 -14.60 -20.26 4.30
CA GLN A 149 -13.64 -19.16 4.22
C GLN A 149 -13.56 -18.54 2.81
N ILE A 150 -13.65 -19.37 1.76
CA ILE A 150 -13.65 -18.89 0.38
C ILE A 150 -14.95 -18.12 0.10
N LEU A 151 -16.10 -18.65 0.51
CA LEU A 151 -17.39 -17.99 0.32
C LEU A 151 -17.45 -16.63 1.01
N GLU A 152 -16.95 -16.55 2.25
CA GLU A 152 -16.85 -15.30 3.00
C GLU A 152 -15.91 -14.29 2.33
N ALA A 153 -14.71 -14.75 1.92
CA ALA A 153 -13.71 -13.89 1.28
C ALA A 153 -14.19 -13.33 -0.06
N LEU A 154 -14.98 -14.08 -0.81
CA LEU A 154 -15.58 -13.65 -2.07
C LEU A 154 -16.93 -12.93 -1.90
N ALA A 155 -17.40 -12.74 -0.66
CA ALA A 155 -18.71 -12.21 -0.34
C ALA A 155 -19.86 -12.97 -1.04
N LEU A 156 -19.69 -14.29 -1.19
CA LEU A 156 -20.69 -15.19 -1.78
C LEU A 156 -21.62 -15.78 -0.71
N ASP A 157 -21.37 -15.49 0.55
CA ASP A 157 -22.27 -15.82 1.66
C ASP A 157 -23.40 -14.80 1.70
N TYR A 158 -24.48 -15.17 1.05
CA TYR A 158 -25.66 -14.35 0.92
C TYR A 158 -26.65 -14.65 2.03
N GLY A 159 -26.58 -14.19 3.21
CA GLY A 159 -27.52 -14.47 4.31
C GLY A 159 -28.99 -14.83 3.92
N ASP A 160 -29.82 -15.16 4.84
CA ASP A 160 -31.15 -15.81 4.67
C ASP A 160 -32.23 -15.04 3.87
N ALA A 161 -31.93 -13.80 3.44
CA ALA A 161 -32.89 -12.99 2.72
C ALA A 161 -32.93 -13.35 1.22
N TYR A 162 -34.13 -13.70 0.72
CA TYR A 162 -34.47 -13.79 -0.70
C TYR A 162 -33.71 -14.86 -1.51
N GLY A 163 -33.84 -16.12 -1.13
CA GLY A 163 -33.26 -17.24 -1.89
C GLY A 163 -31.74 -17.32 -1.86
N ARG A 164 -31.10 -16.45 -1.12
CA ARG A 164 -29.65 -16.37 -0.96
C ARG A 164 -29.08 -17.64 -0.32
N GLY A 165 -29.75 -18.21 0.66
CA GLY A 165 -29.36 -19.47 1.27
C GLY A 165 -29.26 -20.63 0.28
N PHE A 166 -30.12 -20.67 -0.75
CA PHE A 166 -30.02 -21.66 -1.81
C PHE A 166 -28.74 -21.50 -2.64
N PHE A 167 -28.43 -20.27 -3.05
CA PHE A 167 -27.24 -20.03 -3.85
C PHE A 167 -25.95 -20.23 -3.05
N SER A 168 -25.93 -19.89 -1.78
CA SER A 168 -24.79 -20.19 -0.88
C SER A 168 -24.59 -21.71 -0.77
N ALA A 169 -25.66 -22.50 -0.55
CA ALA A 169 -25.56 -23.95 -0.46
C ALA A 169 -25.11 -24.60 -1.77
N VAL A 170 -25.59 -24.11 -2.92
CA VAL A 170 -25.12 -24.59 -4.24
C VAL A 170 -23.66 -24.26 -4.46
N SER A 171 -23.23 -23.04 -4.11
CA SER A 171 -21.82 -22.63 -4.22
C SER A 171 -20.92 -23.48 -3.33
N GLU A 172 -21.37 -23.82 -2.13
CA GLU A 172 -20.64 -24.70 -1.22
C GLU A 172 -20.47 -26.11 -1.82
N ILE A 173 -21.53 -26.70 -2.39
CA ILE A 173 -21.48 -28.04 -3.01
C ILE A 173 -20.50 -28.05 -4.21
N VAL A 174 -20.46 -26.98 -4.99
CA VAL A 174 -19.59 -26.91 -6.18
C VAL A 174 -18.12 -26.74 -5.80
N LEU A 175 -17.82 -26.14 -4.64
CA LEU A 175 -16.45 -25.89 -4.18
C LEU A 175 -15.88 -27.01 -3.28
N LEU A 176 -16.71 -27.95 -2.84
CA LEU A 176 -16.28 -29.16 -2.11
C LEU A 176 -15.68 -30.21 -3.05
#